data_942450e2d54b779e631cf27ebec7fe85
#
_entry.id   942450e2d54b779e631cf27ebec7fe85
#
_cell.length_a   1.000
_cell.length_b   1.000
_cell.length_c   1.000
_cell.angle_alpha   90.00
_cell.angle_beta   90.00
_cell.angle_gamma   90.00
#
_symmetry.space_group_name_H-M   'P 1'
#
loop_
_entity.id
_entity.type
_entity.pdbx_description
1 polymer ?
#
loop_
_entity_poly.entity_id
_entity_poly.type
_entity_poly.pdbx_seq_one_letter_code
_entity_poly.pdbx_strand_id
1 'polypeptide(L)'
;LITTLTIRMSEELTNYLKNLDIKVAYLHSEIKTLERTKIIRDLRLGKYDVVVGINLLREGIDIPEVSLILILDADKQGFLRSDRSLIQTIGRCARNEFGHVIMYADSISDAMNVAIKETERRRSIQEKYNKEHNIIPKTIQKEIRDLISNEDKDKEKGKTKAYSKKEKEKIIK
;
A
#
# COMPACT_ATOMS: atom_id res chain seq x y z
N LEU A 1 -3.77 4.49 6.11
CA LEU A 1 -2.75 3.51 6.51
C LEU A 1 -2.20 3.83 7.89
N ILE A 2 -1.87 2.83 8.70
CA ILE A 2 -1.24 3.01 10.01
C ILE A 2 0.06 2.19 10.05
N THR A 3 1.19 2.84 10.32
CA THR A 3 2.49 2.18 10.42
C THR A 3 2.90 2.02 11.88
N THR A 4 3.26 0.79 12.28
CA THR A 4 3.72 0.42 13.61
C THR A 4 5.18 -0.03 13.57
N LEU A 5 5.79 -0.30 14.73
CA LEU A 5 7.17 -0.78 14.83
C LEU A 5 7.26 -2.31 14.97
N THR A 6 6.24 -2.96 15.52
CA THR A 6 6.26 -4.39 15.81
C THR A 6 5.02 -5.10 15.28
N ILE A 7 5.15 -6.41 15.01
CA ILE A 7 4.03 -7.28 14.61
C ILE A 7 2.95 -7.25 15.70
N ARG A 8 3.35 -7.44 16.94
CA ARG A 8 2.44 -7.46 18.09
C ARG A 8 1.60 -6.17 18.17
N MET A 9 2.23 -5.00 18.04
CA MET A 9 1.53 -3.73 18.02
C MET A 9 0.53 -3.62 16.87
N SER A 10 0.89 -4.12 15.68
CA SER A 10 -0.03 -4.16 14.53
C SER A 10 -1.25 -5.02 14.81
N GLU A 11 -1.05 -6.19 15.42
CA GLU A 11 -2.13 -7.13 15.74
C GLU A 11 -3.05 -6.58 16.83
N GLU A 12 -2.47 -6.08 17.93
CA GLU A 12 -3.22 -5.48 19.04
C GLU A 12 -4.07 -4.29 18.54
N LEU A 13 -3.46 -3.39 17.76
CA LEU A 13 -4.17 -2.25 17.18
C LEU A 13 -5.27 -2.67 16.20
N THR A 14 -4.99 -3.68 15.38
CA THR A 14 -5.99 -4.23 14.44
C THR A 14 -7.19 -4.80 15.19
N ASN A 15 -6.94 -5.56 16.27
CA ASN A 15 -8.01 -6.11 17.11
C ASN A 15 -8.80 -5.01 17.81
N TYR A 16 -8.13 -4.00 18.32
CA TYR A 16 -8.78 -2.85 18.93
C TYR A 16 -9.71 -2.12 17.94
N LEU A 17 -9.22 -1.85 16.73
CA LEU A 17 -10.02 -1.18 15.69
C LEU A 17 -11.20 -2.03 15.21
N LYS A 18 -11.03 -3.36 15.13
CA LYS A 18 -12.14 -4.28 14.83
C LYS A 18 -13.24 -4.24 15.89
N ASN A 19 -12.87 -4.13 17.16
CA ASN A 19 -13.83 -4.02 18.25
C ASN A 19 -14.63 -2.69 18.23
N LEU A 20 -14.14 -1.71 17.46
CA LEU A 20 -14.83 -0.44 17.19
C LEU A 20 -15.59 -0.47 15.85
N ASP A 21 -15.85 -1.66 15.29
CA ASP A 21 -16.53 -1.87 13.99
C ASP A 21 -15.85 -1.20 12.79
N ILE A 22 -14.55 -0.89 12.88
CA ILE A 22 -13.76 -0.37 11.78
C ILE A 22 -13.32 -1.54 10.89
N LYS A 23 -13.53 -1.43 9.58
CA LYS A 23 -13.08 -2.41 8.60
C LYS A 23 -11.58 -2.33 8.42
N VAL A 24 -10.85 -3.13 9.18
CA VAL A 24 -9.39 -3.08 9.24
C VAL A 24 -8.76 -4.42 8.87
N ALA A 25 -7.68 -4.35 8.11
CA ALA A 25 -6.75 -5.47 7.87
C ALA A 25 -5.36 -5.13 8.38
N TYR A 26 -4.53 -6.15 8.64
CA TYR A 26 -3.12 -5.94 8.97
C TYR A 26 -2.20 -6.61 7.96
N LEU A 27 -1.00 -6.04 7.79
CA LEU A 27 0.03 -6.53 6.90
C LEU A 27 1.37 -6.64 7.62
N HIS A 28 2.01 -7.80 7.54
CA HIS A 28 3.37 -8.03 8.05
C HIS A 28 4.19 -8.87 7.05
N SER A 29 5.48 -9.06 7.34
CA SER A 29 6.43 -9.73 6.44
C SER A 29 6.11 -11.20 6.14
N GLU A 30 5.36 -11.88 7.03
CA GLU A 30 5.05 -13.32 6.90
C GLU A 30 3.81 -13.60 6.05
N ILE A 31 3.03 -12.57 5.71
CA ILE A 31 1.87 -12.72 4.82
C ILE A 31 2.34 -13.03 3.40
N LYS A 32 1.79 -14.10 2.82
CA LYS A 32 2.11 -14.53 1.45
C LYS A 32 1.78 -13.43 0.44
N THR A 33 2.57 -13.33 -0.62
CA THR A 33 2.43 -12.28 -1.65
C THR A 33 1.02 -12.19 -2.24
N LEU A 34 0.37 -13.32 -2.50
CA LEU A 34 -1.01 -13.34 -3.03
C LEU A 34 -2.02 -12.73 -2.06
N GLU A 35 -1.94 -13.11 -0.78
CA GLU A 35 -2.81 -12.58 0.27
C GLU A 35 -2.59 -11.07 0.47
N ARG A 36 -1.33 -10.64 0.47
CA ARG A 36 -0.97 -9.23 0.52
C ARG A 36 -1.59 -8.45 -0.63
N THR A 37 -1.47 -8.95 -1.87
CA THR A 37 -2.06 -8.31 -3.05
C THR A 37 -3.59 -8.23 -2.93
N LYS A 38 -4.23 -9.26 -2.37
CA LYS A 38 -5.67 -9.27 -2.11
C LYS A 38 -6.07 -8.19 -1.09
N ILE A 39 -5.34 -8.09 0.03
CA ILE A 39 -5.62 -7.05 1.05
C ILE A 39 -5.50 -5.64 0.46
N ILE A 40 -4.46 -5.40 -0.33
CA ILE A 40 -4.25 -4.09 -1.00
C ILE A 40 -5.38 -3.80 -1.98
N ARG A 41 -5.77 -4.78 -2.80
CA ARG A 41 -6.90 -4.65 -3.71
C ARG A 41 -8.20 -4.37 -2.96
N ASP A 42 -8.46 -5.10 -1.88
CA ASP A 42 -9.66 -4.94 -1.07
C ASP A 42 -9.70 -3.58 -0.36
N LEU A 43 -8.54 -3.03 0.05
CA LEU A 43 -8.43 -1.65 0.53
C LEU A 43 -8.81 -0.65 -0.58
N ARG A 44 -8.29 -0.80 -1.79
CA ARG A 44 -8.60 0.06 -2.93
C ARG A 44 -10.09 -0.02 -3.35
N LEU A 45 -10.72 -1.17 -3.16
CA LEU A 45 -12.15 -1.39 -3.40
C LEU A 45 -13.04 -0.89 -2.25
N GLY A 46 -12.47 -0.33 -1.16
CA GLY A 46 -13.22 0.14 -0.01
C GLY A 46 -13.81 -0.97 0.87
N LYS A 47 -13.35 -2.21 0.74
CA LYS A 47 -13.72 -3.30 1.66
C LYS A 47 -13.06 -3.14 3.02
N TYR A 48 -11.90 -2.50 3.06
CA TYR A 48 -11.21 -2.07 4.27
C TYR A 48 -11.10 -0.54 4.27
N ASP A 49 -11.35 0.05 5.41
CA ASP A 49 -11.14 1.49 5.64
C ASP A 49 -9.70 1.76 6.07
N VAL A 50 -9.09 0.79 6.76
CA VAL A 50 -7.76 0.90 7.35
C VAL A 50 -6.92 -0.36 7.09
N VAL A 51 -5.65 -0.15 6.81
CA VAL A 51 -4.63 -1.21 6.86
C VAL A 51 -3.55 -0.80 7.83
N VAL A 52 -3.29 -1.68 8.81
CA VAL A 52 -2.23 -1.53 9.83
C VAL A 52 -1.07 -2.44 9.46
N GLY A 53 0.15 -2.01 9.68
CA GLY A 53 1.30 -2.90 9.53
C GLY A 53 2.65 -2.24 9.70
N ILE A 54 3.66 -3.11 9.71
CA ILE A 54 5.05 -2.71 9.77
C ILE A 54 5.53 -2.46 8.33
N ASN A 55 6.20 -1.35 8.12
CA ASN A 55 6.88 -1.08 6.84
C ASN A 55 6.01 -1.31 5.59
N LEU A 56 4.74 -0.92 5.68
CA LEU A 56 3.73 -1.13 4.64
C LEU A 56 4.16 -0.64 3.24
N LEU A 57 5.13 0.26 3.19
CA LEU A 57 5.44 1.07 2.02
C LEU A 57 6.78 0.71 1.36
N ARG A 58 7.51 -0.27 1.90
CA ARG A 58 8.84 -0.64 1.39
C ARG A 58 8.81 -1.41 0.06
N GLU A 59 7.69 -2.07 -0.27
CA GLU A 59 7.63 -3.03 -1.37
C GLU A 59 6.78 -2.56 -2.55
N GLY A 60 6.97 -1.31 -2.99
CA GLY A 60 6.34 -0.84 -4.23
C GLY A 60 4.82 -0.73 -4.22
N ILE A 61 4.19 -0.71 -3.04
CA ILE A 61 2.75 -0.51 -2.92
C ILE A 61 2.40 0.88 -3.42
N ASP A 62 1.59 0.93 -4.45
CA ASP A 62 1.08 2.15 -5.06
C ASP A 62 -0.44 2.21 -4.88
N ILE A 63 -0.88 2.99 -3.89
CA ILE A 63 -2.28 3.13 -3.53
C ILE A 63 -2.62 4.63 -3.56
N PRO A 64 -3.02 5.17 -4.71
CA PRO A 64 -3.36 6.60 -4.81
C PRO A 64 -4.59 7.00 -3.98
N GLU A 65 -5.42 6.04 -3.60
CA GLU A 65 -6.61 6.27 -2.79
C GLU A 65 -6.31 6.58 -1.31
N VAL A 66 -5.05 6.39 -0.88
CA VAL A 66 -4.64 6.69 0.51
C VAL A 66 -4.62 8.19 0.75
N SER A 67 -5.56 8.65 1.56
CA SER A 67 -5.68 10.05 2.00
C SER A 67 -5.06 10.31 3.38
N LEU A 68 -4.86 9.28 4.21
CA LEU A 68 -4.32 9.43 5.55
C LEU A 68 -3.28 8.36 5.87
N ILE A 69 -2.14 8.80 6.38
CA ILE A 69 -1.09 7.93 6.92
C ILE A 69 -0.83 8.33 8.37
N LEU A 70 -0.95 7.37 9.28
CA LEU A 70 -0.57 7.53 10.69
C LEU A 70 0.74 6.78 10.93
N ILE A 71 1.73 7.46 11.51
CA ILE A 71 3.03 6.89 11.86
C ILE A 71 3.12 6.89 13.38
N LEU A 72 2.98 5.71 13.99
CA LEU A 72 3.11 5.56 15.44
C LEU A 72 4.57 5.45 15.84
N ASP A 73 4.92 5.94 17.03
CA ASP A 73 6.29 5.95 17.54
C ASP A 73 7.29 6.54 16.54
N ALA A 74 6.96 7.68 15.95
CA ALA A 74 7.75 8.29 14.88
C ALA A 74 9.12 8.80 15.35
N ASP A 75 9.28 9.05 16.65
CA ASP A 75 10.52 9.50 17.31
C ASP A 75 11.47 8.35 17.69
N LYS A 76 10.99 7.11 17.68
CA LYS A 76 11.82 5.97 18.07
C LYS A 76 12.95 5.75 17.07
N GLN A 77 14.15 5.50 17.58
CA GLN A 77 15.31 5.25 16.75
C GLN A 77 15.22 3.89 16.05
N GLY A 78 15.67 3.85 14.79
CA GLY A 78 15.74 2.61 14.04
C GLY A 78 15.53 2.81 12.54
N PHE A 79 15.79 1.75 11.77
CA PHE A 79 15.73 1.77 10.32
C PHE A 79 14.36 2.21 9.78
N LEU A 80 13.27 1.81 10.45
CA LEU A 80 11.89 2.13 10.03
C LEU A 80 11.49 3.58 10.33
N ARG A 81 12.26 4.29 11.13
CA ARG A 81 12.05 5.69 11.53
C ARG A 81 13.24 6.59 11.17
N SER A 82 14.10 6.12 10.25
CA SER A 82 15.12 6.99 9.67
C SER A 82 14.47 8.10 8.82
N ASP A 83 15.17 9.19 8.62
CA ASP A 83 14.77 10.31 7.77
C ASP A 83 14.30 9.84 6.39
N ARG A 84 15.07 8.95 5.73
CA ARG A 84 14.71 8.37 4.43
C ARG A 84 13.43 7.55 4.47
N SER A 85 13.24 6.74 5.52
CA SER A 85 12.04 5.93 5.68
C SER A 85 10.80 6.81 5.89
N LEU A 86 10.92 7.85 6.72
CA LEU A 86 9.85 8.81 6.94
C LEU A 86 9.51 9.58 5.66
N ILE A 87 10.50 10.12 4.94
CA ILE A 87 10.28 10.81 3.66
C ILE A 87 9.58 9.90 2.63
N GLN A 88 9.98 8.63 2.53
CA GLN A 88 9.33 7.68 1.63
C GLN A 88 7.87 7.42 2.03
N THR A 89 7.62 7.28 3.32
CA THR A 89 6.27 7.07 3.85
C THR A 89 5.36 8.27 3.57
N ILE A 90 5.84 9.47 3.88
CA ILE A 90 5.13 10.72 3.62
C ILE A 90 4.84 10.87 2.12
N GLY A 91 5.82 10.58 1.27
CA GLY A 91 5.70 10.67 -0.19
C GLY A 91 4.64 9.75 -0.80
N ARG A 92 4.19 8.71 -0.10
CA ARG A 92 3.10 7.84 -0.56
C ARG A 92 1.74 8.53 -0.48
N CYS A 93 1.54 9.42 0.48
CA CYS A 93 0.31 10.20 0.60
C CYS A 93 0.23 11.35 -0.41
N ALA A 94 1.35 11.75 -0.98
CA ALA A 94 1.44 12.88 -1.92
C ALA A 94 0.75 12.65 -3.28
N ARG A 95 0.23 11.44 -3.54
CA ARG A 95 -0.56 11.12 -4.74
C ARG A 95 -2.04 11.47 -4.62
N ASN A 96 -2.47 11.75 -3.40
CA ASN A 96 -3.83 12.18 -3.10
C ASN A 96 -3.81 13.69 -2.80
N GLU A 97 -4.68 14.46 -3.43
CA GLU A 97 -4.77 15.91 -3.20
C GLU A 97 -5.16 16.26 -1.76
N PHE A 98 -5.89 15.35 -1.09
CA PHE A 98 -6.27 15.45 0.33
C PHE A 98 -5.34 14.65 1.24
N GLY A 99 -4.12 14.34 0.77
CA GLY A 99 -3.17 13.52 1.50
C GLY A 99 -2.67 14.17 2.78
N HIS A 100 -2.86 13.50 3.92
CA HIS A 100 -2.39 13.93 5.24
C HIS A 100 -1.53 12.85 5.88
N VAL A 101 -0.49 13.28 6.59
CA VAL A 101 0.36 12.40 7.40
C VAL A 101 0.41 12.93 8.82
N ILE A 102 0.12 12.07 9.78
CA ILE A 102 0.22 12.38 11.21
C ILE A 102 1.30 11.48 11.82
N MET A 103 2.27 12.09 12.46
CA MET A 103 3.33 11.40 13.20
C MET A 103 3.05 11.51 14.69
N TYR A 104 2.84 10.36 15.35
CA TYR A 104 2.70 10.28 16.79
C TYR A 104 4.07 10.08 17.42
N ALA A 105 4.45 10.96 18.33
CA ALA A 105 5.76 10.99 18.95
C ALA A 105 5.69 11.74 20.29
N ASP A 106 6.54 11.36 21.23
CA ASP A 106 6.71 12.09 22.49
C ASP A 106 7.53 13.38 22.29
N SER A 107 8.46 13.35 21.32
CA SER A 107 9.30 14.50 20.96
C SER A 107 9.67 14.43 19.47
N ILE A 108 10.06 15.57 18.91
CA ILE A 108 10.52 15.62 17.52
C ILE A 108 11.98 15.15 17.47
N SER A 109 12.21 13.99 16.87
CA SER A 109 13.58 13.48 16.63
C SER A 109 14.24 14.21 15.45
N ASP A 110 15.58 14.09 15.34
CA ASP A 110 16.34 14.66 14.23
C ASP A 110 15.85 14.12 12.88
N ALA A 111 15.57 12.81 12.80
CA ALA A 111 15.03 12.18 11.61
C ALA A 111 13.65 12.75 11.20
N MET A 112 12.77 12.98 12.17
CA MET A 112 11.48 13.65 11.93
C MET A 112 11.68 15.08 11.43
N ASN A 113 12.56 15.84 12.07
CA ASN A 113 12.84 17.22 11.69
C ASN A 113 13.37 17.32 10.26
N VAL A 114 14.30 16.44 9.87
CA VAL A 114 14.79 16.34 8.49
C VAL A 114 13.67 15.99 7.51
N ALA A 115 12.84 14.99 7.86
CA ALA A 115 11.75 14.54 7.00
C ALA A 115 10.68 15.62 6.80
N ILE A 116 10.31 16.35 7.85
CA ILE A 116 9.36 17.46 7.81
C ILE A 116 9.89 18.58 6.91
N LYS A 117 11.10 19.07 7.19
CA LYS A 117 11.72 20.16 6.42
C LYS A 117 11.86 19.82 4.94
N GLU A 118 12.30 18.62 4.61
CA GLU A 118 12.44 18.19 3.22
C GLU A 118 11.10 18.07 2.51
N THR A 119 10.06 17.59 3.21
CA THR A 119 8.70 17.50 2.66
C THR A 119 8.13 18.89 2.40
N GLU A 120 8.27 19.82 3.34
CA GLU A 120 7.83 21.21 3.18
C GLU A 120 8.58 21.91 2.05
N ARG A 121 9.90 21.71 1.94
CA ARG A 121 10.69 22.26 0.84
C ARG A 121 10.18 21.76 -0.53
N ARG A 122 9.95 20.45 -0.67
CA ARG A 122 9.42 19.86 -1.91
C ARG A 122 8.05 20.41 -2.24
N ARG A 123 7.17 20.52 -1.25
CA ARG A 123 5.82 21.04 -1.40
C ARG A 123 5.82 22.49 -1.85
N SER A 124 6.63 23.34 -1.23
CA SER A 124 6.75 24.74 -1.62
C SER A 124 7.19 24.92 -3.08
N ILE A 125 8.19 24.14 -3.52
CA ILE A 125 8.67 24.16 -4.91
C ILE A 125 7.54 23.73 -5.87
N GLN A 126 6.83 22.65 -5.53
CA GLN A 126 5.75 22.14 -6.36
C GLN A 126 4.57 23.14 -6.44
N GLU A 127 4.19 23.74 -5.32
CA GLU A 127 3.12 24.73 -5.27
C GLU A 127 3.46 25.97 -6.08
N LYS A 128 4.71 26.45 -6.01
CA LYS A 128 5.18 27.56 -6.83
C LYS A 128 5.11 27.20 -8.31
N TYR A 129 5.63 26.07 -8.71
CA TYR A 129 5.57 25.59 -10.10
C TYR A 129 4.12 25.46 -10.60
N ASN A 130 3.24 24.86 -9.78
CA ASN A 130 1.83 24.71 -10.13
C ASN A 130 1.13 26.07 -10.37
N LYS A 131 1.42 27.06 -9.50
CA LYS A 131 0.87 28.43 -9.65
C LYS A 131 1.38 29.10 -10.92
N GLU A 132 2.67 29.00 -11.22
CA GLU A 132 3.29 29.60 -12.42
C GLU A 132 2.75 29.00 -13.72
N HIS A 133 2.35 27.71 -13.70
CA HIS A 133 1.87 26.98 -14.87
C HIS A 133 0.34 26.76 -14.89
N ASN A 134 -0.40 27.36 -13.96
CA ASN A 134 -1.85 27.19 -13.80
C ASN A 134 -2.26 25.70 -13.68
N ILE A 135 -1.46 24.88 -13.00
CA ILE A 135 -1.74 23.46 -12.76
C ILE A 135 -2.56 23.30 -11.48
N ILE A 136 -3.74 22.69 -11.60
CA ILE A 136 -4.57 22.31 -10.46
C ILE A 136 -4.23 20.85 -10.14
N PRO A 137 -3.67 20.55 -8.94
CA PRO A 137 -3.39 19.19 -8.52
C PRO A 137 -4.66 18.35 -8.53
N LYS A 138 -4.56 17.10 -8.95
CA LYS A 138 -5.65 16.12 -8.93
C LYS A 138 -5.15 14.79 -8.39
N THR A 139 -5.99 14.09 -7.65
CA THR A 139 -5.70 12.73 -7.20
C THR A 139 -5.50 11.81 -8.39
N ILE A 140 -4.42 11.02 -8.37
CA ILE A 140 -4.13 10.05 -9.42
C ILE A 140 -5.17 8.95 -9.38
N GLN A 141 -5.86 8.72 -10.51
CA GLN A 141 -6.75 7.57 -10.68
C GLN A 141 -5.99 6.43 -11.35
N LYS A 142 -6.00 5.26 -10.75
CA LYS A 142 -5.35 4.07 -11.28
C LYS A 142 -6.33 2.91 -11.30
N GLU A 143 -6.39 2.21 -12.43
CA GLU A 143 -7.24 1.03 -12.59
C GLU A 143 -6.90 -0.05 -11.55
N ILE A 144 -7.92 -0.67 -10.99
CA ILE A 144 -7.78 -1.80 -10.08
C ILE A 144 -7.83 -3.08 -10.91
N ARG A 145 -6.65 -3.67 -11.15
CA ARG A 145 -6.56 -4.91 -11.92
C ARG A 145 -7.05 -6.10 -11.10
N ASP A 146 -7.81 -6.99 -11.75
CA ASP A 146 -8.19 -8.25 -11.13
C ASP A 146 -6.96 -9.15 -10.93
N LEU A 147 -6.95 -9.85 -9.80
CA LEU A 147 -5.98 -10.92 -9.60
C LEU A 147 -6.32 -12.03 -10.59
N ILE A 148 -5.40 -12.35 -11.49
CA ILE A 148 -5.52 -13.53 -12.34
C ILE A 148 -5.45 -14.72 -11.38
N SER A 149 -6.58 -15.33 -11.08
CA SER A 149 -6.63 -16.57 -10.32
C SER A 149 -5.99 -17.66 -11.17
N ASN A 150 -4.99 -18.37 -10.66
CA ASN A 150 -4.43 -19.53 -11.34
C ASN A 150 -5.48 -20.64 -11.54
N GLU A 151 -6.61 -20.57 -10.84
CA GLU A 151 -7.75 -21.48 -11.00
C GLU A 151 -8.38 -21.42 -12.41
N ASP A 152 -8.33 -20.26 -13.09
CA ASP A 152 -8.83 -20.15 -14.46
C ASP A 152 -7.86 -20.75 -15.48
N LYS A 153 -6.56 -20.77 -15.19
CA LYS A 153 -5.56 -21.44 -16.05
C LYS A 153 -5.63 -22.96 -15.99
N ASP A 154 -6.02 -23.52 -14.86
CA ASP A 154 -6.20 -24.98 -14.75
C ASP A 154 -7.49 -25.46 -15.37
N LYS A 155 -8.53 -24.63 -15.43
CA LYS A 155 -9.76 -24.94 -16.16
C LYS A 155 -9.61 -24.86 -17.67
N GLU A 156 -8.73 -23.99 -18.18
CA GLU A 156 -8.40 -23.96 -19.61
C GLU A 156 -7.46 -25.10 -20.02
N LYS A 157 -6.53 -25.52 -19.18
CA LYS A 157 -5.66 -26.69 -19.45
C LYS A 157 -6.43 -28.03 -19.41
N GLY A 158 -7.55 -28.10 -18.67
CA GLY A 158 -8.42 -29.27 -18.65
C GLY A 158 -9.30 -29.43 -19.90
N LYS A 159 -9.32 -28.44 -20.81
CA LYS A 159 -10.05 -28.48 -22.08
C LYS A 159 -9.18 -28.78 -23.30
N THR A 160 -7.98 -29.28 -23.12
CA THR A 160 -7.26 -29.93 -24.23
C THR A 160 -8.07 -31.14 -24.67
N LYS A 161 -8.72 -31.03 -25.83
CA LYS A 161 -9.50 -32.09 -26.46
C LYS A 161 -8.68 -33.37 -26.45
N ALA A 162 -9.18 -34.38 -25.73
CA ALA A 162 -8.66 -35.72 -25.83
C ALA A 162 -8.97 -36.20 -27.25
N TYR A 163 -8.00 -36.11 -28.15
CA TYR A 163 -8.12 -36.70 -29.49
C TYR A 163 -8.37 -38.18 -29.35
N SER A 164 -9.41 -38.68 -30.00
CA SER A 164 -9.70 -40.11 -30.05
C SER A 164 -8.57 -40.87 -30.72
N LYS A 165 -8.39 -42.14 -30.38
CA LYS A 165 -7.34 -42.99 -30.98
C LYS A 165 -7.30 -42.93 -32.53
N LYS A 166 -8.48 -42.80 -33.19
CA LYS A 166 -8.62 -42.67 -34.63
C LYS A 166 -8.15 -41.32 -35.20
N GLU A 167 -8.19 -40.26 -34.43
CA GLU A 167 -7.69 -38.93 -34.86
C GLU A 167 -6.17 -38.84 -34.75
N LYS A 168 -5.57 -39.55 -33.79
CA LYS A 168 -4.12 -39.65 -33.64
C LYS A 168 -3.46 -40.41 -34.79
N GLU A 169 -4.11 -41.46 -35.32
CA GLU A 169 -3.59 -42.26 -36.45
C GLU A 169 -3.67 -41.52 -37.78
N LYS A 170 -4.48 -40.47 -37.91
CA LYS A 170 -4.54 -39.63 -39.13
C LYS A 170 -3.48 -38.51 -39.20
N ILE A 171 -2.83 -38.19 -38.07
CA ILE A 171 -1.83 -37.11 -37.98
C ILE A 171 -0.40 -37.68 -38.24
N ILE A 172 -0.23 -39.03 -38.19
CA ILE A 172 1.04 -39.70 -38.29
C ILE A 172 1.27 -40.32 -39.72
N LYS A 173 0.39 -40.02 -40.68
CA LYS A 173 0.62 -40.43 -42.09
C LYS A 173 1.06 -39.26 -42.95
#